data_df36b81710c19beae45855be62c0638b
#
_entry.id   df36b81710c19beae45855be62c0638b
#
_cell.length_a   1.000
_cell.length_b   1.000
_cell.length_c   1.000
_cell.angle_alpha   90.00
_cell.angle_beta   90.00
_cell.angle_gamma   90.00
#
_symmetry.space_group_name_H-M   'P 1'
#
loop_
_entity.id
_entity.type
_entity.pdbx_description
1 polymer ?
#
loop_
_entity_poly.entity_id
_entity_poly.type
_entity_poly.pdbx_seq_one_letter_code
_entity_poly.pdbx_strand_id
1 'polypeptide(L)'
;MLNIMVCCANGAGTSLMMKMTADKVVKALNIKVGKMHHCSLSEGKSAATQYDIVFCPLNFIDMFRDAEKKGTRVIGLKNVLSKDEMEQKLKESGMI
;
A
#
# COMPACT_ATOMS: atom_id res chain seq x y z
N MET A 1 0.76 -6.23 14.73
CA MET A 1 0.01 -5.26 13.91
C MET A 1 0.82 -4.84 12.72
N LEU A 2 0.15 -4.65 11.58
CA LEU A 2 0.82 -4.23 10.36
C LEU A 2 0.67 -2.72 10.16
N ASN A 3 1.77 -2.05 9.82
CA ASN A 3 1.74 -0.66 9.41
C ASN A 3 1.67 -0.61 7.89
N ILE A 4 0.69 0.08 7.35
CA ILE A 4 0.39 0.10 5.93
C ILE A 4 0.42 1.53 5.40
N MET A 5 1.04 1.72 4.24
CA MET A 5 1.06 3.00 3.55
C MET A 5 0.50 2.85 2.15
N VAL A 6 -0.29 3.82 1.71
CA VAL A 6 -0.77 3.89 0.34
C VAL A 6 -0.24 5.16 -0.33
N CYS A 7 0.28 5.02 -1.52
CA CYS A 7 0.89 6.12 -2.26
C CYS A 7 0.24 6.27 -3.62
N CYS A 8 0.08 7.50 -4.07
CA CYS A 8 -0.46 7.78 -5.39
C CYS A 8 0.25 8.96 -6.05
N ALA A 9 0.38 8.90 -7.38
CA ALA A 9 1.03 9.95 -8.16
C ALA A 9 0.23 11.24 -8.20
N ASN A 10 -1.09 11.16 -8.10
CA ASN A 10 -1.99 12.28 -8.33
C ASN A 10 -2.36 13.06 -7.07
N GLY A 11 -1.61 12.86 -6.00
CA GLY A 11 -1.75 13.69 -4.79
C GLY A 11 -2.84 13.23 -3.83
N ALA A 12 -3.22 14.14 -2.93
CA ALA A 12 -3.96 13.80 -1.72
C ALA A 12 -5.35 13.20 -1.96
N GLY A 13 -6.05 13.66 -2.99
CA GLY A 13 -7.42 13.17 -3.24
C GLY A 13 -7.47 11.70 -3.59
N THR A 14 -6.65 11.27 -4.53
CA THR A 14 -6.61 9.88 -4.97
C THR A 14 -6.02 8.96 -3.89
N SER A 15 -5.00 9.43 -3.19
CA SER A 15 -4.39 8.62 -2.11
C SER A 15 -5.37 8.40 -0.96
N LEU A 16 -6.23 9.38 -0.68
CA LEU A 16 -7.28 9.21 0.32
C LEU A 16 -8.28 8.12 -0.10
N MET A 17 -8.67 8.11 -1.37
CA MET A 17 -9.56 7.07 -1.89
C MET A 17 -8.91 5.69 -1.83
N MET A 18 -7.62 5.58 -2.14
CA MET A 18 -6.87 4.35 -1.97
C MET A 18 -6.87 3.89 -0.52
N LYS A 19 -6.67 4.84 0.40
CA LYS A 19 -6.70 4.53 1.84
C LYS A 19 -8.05 3.98 2.25
N MET A 20 -9.13 4.58 1.79
CA MET A 20 -10.48 4.12 2.10
C MET A 20 -10.71 2.69 1.55
N THR A 21 -10.23 2.41 0.35
CA THR A 21 -10.33 1.09 -0.24
C THR A 21 -9.50 0.08 0.57
N ALA A 22 -8.28 0.46 0.94
CA ALA A 22 -7.41 -0.40 1.74
C ALA A 22 -8.01 -0.69 3.12
N ASP A 23 -8.65 0.31 3.75
CA ASP A 23 -9.35 0.11 5.02
C ASP A 23 -10.44 -0.95 4.90
N LYS A 24 -11.20 -0.93 3.81
CA LYS A 24 -12.23 -1.94 3.57
C LYS A 24 -11.64 -3.33 3.41
N VAL A 25 -10.52 -3.42 2.69
CA VAL A 25 -9.84 -4.71 2.46
C VAL A 25 -9.32 -5.29 3.77
N VAL A 26 -8.65 -4.49 4.59
CA VAL A 26 -8.09 -5.01 5.84
C VAL A 26 -9.19 -5.42 6.81
N LYS A 27 -10.32 -4.72 6.81
CA LYS A 27 -11.46 -5.12 7.63
C LYS A 27 -12.06 -6.44 7.16
N ALA A 28 -12.20 -6.61 5.84
CA ALA A 28 -12.75 -7.82 5.25
C ALA A 28 -11.88 -9.04 5.53
N LEU A 29 -10.57 -8.85 5.60
CA LEU A 29 -9.62 -9.92 5.84
C LEU A 29 -9.24 -10.09 7.32
N ASN A 30 -9.84 -9.30 8.20
CA ASN A 30 -9.55 -9.31 9.63
C ASN A 30 -8.08 -9.05 9.96
N ILE A 31 -7.45 -8.16 9.20
CA ILE A 31 -6.06 -7.79 9.42
C ILE A 31 -6.00 -6.71 10.50
N LYS A 32 -5.14 -6.92 11.49
CA LYS A 32 -4.92 -5.91 12.53
C LYS A 32 -3.91 -4.89 12.02
N VAL A 33 -4.36 -3.64 11.88
CA VAL A 33 -3.55 -2.55 11.37
C VAL A 33 -3.16 -1.63 12.52
N GLY A 34 -1.85 -1.39 12.65
CA GLY A 34 -1.35 -0.43 13.62
C GLY A 34 -1.46 1.00 13.13
N LYS A 35 -1.10 1.22 11.85
CA LYS A 35 -1.13 2.54 11.24
C LYS A 35 -1.49 2.40 9.77
N MET A 36 -2.37 3.26 9.29
CA MET A 36 -2.71 3.37 7.87
C MET A 36 -2.48 4.81 7.44
N HIS A 37 -1.53 5.03 6.54
CA HIS A 37 -1.15 6.36 6.10
C HIS A 37 -1.29 6.49 4.59
N HIS A 38 -1.68 7.65 4.10
CA HIS A 38 -1.71 7.94 2.67
C HIS A 38 -0.85 9.15 2.37
N CYS A 39 -0.20 9.14 1.21
CA CYS A 39 0.72 10.21 0.82
C CYS A 39 1.00 10.19 -0.68
N SER A 40 1.77 11.18 -1.12
CA SER A 40 2.28 11.21 -2.49
C SER A 40 3.41 10.20 -2.67
N LEU A 41 3.75 9.89 -3.92
CA LEU A 41 4.86 8.98 -4.21
C LEU A 41 6.19 9.49 -3.67
N SER A 42 6.43 10.79 -3.78
CA SER A 42 7.68 11.39 -3.30
C SER A 42 7.87 11.20 -1.81
N GLU A 43 6.83 11.46 -1.04
CA GLU A 43 6.84 11.26 0.41
C GLU A 43 6.94 9.78 0.74
N GLY A 44 6.17 8.95 0.03
CA GLY A 44 6.14 7.51 0.26
C GLY A 44 7.49 6.85 0.02
N LYS A 45 8.22 7.26 -1.00
CA LYS A 45 9.54 6.72 -1.30
C LYS A 45 10.48 6.86 -0.10
N SER A 46 10.44 8.00 0.57
CA SER A 46 11.30 8.26 1.73
C SER A 46 10.86 7.50 2.98
N ALA A 47 9.55 7.27 3.13
CA ALA A 47 8.97 6.70 4.34
C ALA A 47 8.72 5.19 4.25
N ALA A 48 8.84 4.60 3.07
CA ALA A 48 8.39 3.21 2.82
C ALA A 48 8.99 2.19 3.77
N THR A 49 10.26 2.34 4.14
CA THR A 49 10.93 1.39 5.01
C THR A 49 10.39 1.36 6.44
N GLN A 50 9.58 2.36 6.81
CA GLN A 50 8.95 2.43 8.13
C GLN A 50 7.65 1.61 8.20
N TYR A 51 7.21 1.08 7.07
CA TYR A 51 5.94 0.37 6.95
C TYR A 51 6.16 -1.08 6.57
N ASP A 52 5.21 -1.92 6.96
CA ASP A 52 5.26 -3.35 6.62
C ASP A 52 4.76 -3.60 5.20
N ILE A 53 3.75 -2.84 4.77
CA ILE A 53 3.13 -2.97 3.46
C ILE A 53 2.98 -1.59 2.83
N VAL A 54 3.31 -1.47 1.55
CA VAL A 54 3.11 -0.25 0.76
C VAL A 54 2.32 -0.60 -0.49
N PHE A 55 1.20 0.09 -0.69
CA PHE A 55 0.44 0.03 -1.94
C PHE A 55 0.82 1.21 -2.82
N CYS A 56 1.06 0.96 -4.09
CA CYS A 56 1.39 2.00 -5.05
C CYS A 56 0.83 1.65 -6.43
N PRO A 57 0.73 2.61 -7.36
CA PRO A 57 0.40 2.27 -8.72
C PRO A 57 1.49 1.37 -9.33
N LEU A 58 1.09 0.37 -10.10
CA LEU A 58 2.04 -0.61 -10.64
C LEU A 58 3.16 0.05 -11.45
N ASN A 59 2.86 1.13 -12.15
CA ASN A 59 3.84 1.87 -12.96
C ASN A 59 5.00 2.44 -12.14
N PHE A 60 4.82 2.60 -10.85
CA PHE A 60 5.79 3.24 -9.97
C PHE A 60 6.40 2.29 -8.94
N ILE A 61 6.17 0.97 -9.10
CA ILE A 61 6.68 -0.02 -8.16
C ILE A 61 8.21 0.03 -8.03
N ASP A 62 8.90 0.39 -9.10
CA ASP A 62 10.36 0.45 -9.09
C ASP A 62 10.92 1.52 -8.15
N MET A 63 10.12 2.55 -7.83
CA MET A 63 10.53 3.56 -6.86
C MET A 63 10.72 3.01 -5.45
N PHE A 64 10.14 1.86 -5.17
CA PHE A 64 10.15 1.25 -3.84
C PHE A 64 11.05 0.02 -3.75
N ARG A 65 11.92 -0.20 -4.73
CA ARG A 65 12.82 -1.35 -4.73
C ARG A 65 13.73 -1.42 -3.51
N ASP A 66 14.23 -0.26 -3.07
CA ASP A 66 15.08 -0.20 -1.89
C ASP A 66 14.32 -0.62 -0.63
N ALA A 67 13.05 -0.24 -0.53
CA ALA A 67 12.20 -0.63 0.58
C ALA A 67 11.97 -2.15 0.58
N GLU A 68 11.75 -2.74 -0.59
CA GLU A 68 11.60 -4.19 -0.71
C GLU A 68 12.84 -4.92 -0.21
N LYS A 69 14.03 -4.43 -0.54
CA LYS A 69 15.29 -5.01 -0.10
C LYS A 69 15.44 -4.96 1.41
N LYS A 70 14.81 -3.99 2.06
CA LYS A 70 14.85 -3.83 3.52
C LYS A 70 13.72 -4.56 4.24
N GLY A 71 12.88 -5.30 3.51
CA GLY A 71 11.85 -6.13 4.09
C GLY A 71 10.43 -5.60 4.01
N THR A 72 10.22 -4.42 3.45
CA THR A 72 8.88 -3.88 3.22
C THR A 72 8.23 -4.58 2.04
N ARG A 73 7.00 -5.04 2.20
CA ARG A 73 6.24 -5.62 1.11
C ARG A 73 5.63 -4.52 0.27
N VAL A 74 6.03 -4.41 -0.98
CA VAL A 74 5.50 -3.40 -1.90
C VAL A 74 4.55 -4.06 -2.89
N ILE A 75 3.34 -3.53 -2.98
CA ILE A 75 2.28 -4.08 -3.82
C ILE A 75 1.89 -3.05 -4.87
N GLY A 76 2.18 -3.37 -6.14
CA GLY A 76 1.79 -2.54 -7.26
C GLY A 76 0.39 -2.88 -7.72
N LEU A 77 -0.44 -1.87 -7.96
CA LEU A 77 -1.83 -2.05 -8.36
C LEU A 77 -2.06 -1.49 -9.75
N LYS A 78 -2.69 -2.28 -10.61
CA LYS A 78 -3.11 -1.80 -11.94
C LYS A 78 -4.24 -0.79 -11.79
N ASN A 79 -5.17 -1.08 -10.89
CA ASN A 79 -6.24 -0.15 -10.53
C ASN A 79 -6.15 0.12 -9.04
N VAL A 80 -5.66 1.30 -8.69
CA VAL A 80 -5.40 1.66 -7.30
C VAL A 80 -6.66 1.76 -6.44
N LEU A 81 -7.83 1.79 -7.07
CA LEU A 81 -9.11 1.85 -6.36
C LEU A 81 -9.84 0.51 -6.35
N SER A 82 -9.23 -0.55 -6.87
CA SER A 82 -9.85 -1.87 -6.91
C SER A 82 -9.66 -2.61 -5.60
N LYS A 83 -10.74 -2.79 -4.87
CA LYS A 83 -10.76 -3.56 -3.63
C LYS A 83 -10.35 -5.02 -3.89
N ASP A 84 -10.87 -5.61 -4.96
CA ASP A 84 -10.60 -7.01 -5.29
C ASP A 84 -9.13 -7.24 -5.59
N GLU A 85 -8.52 -6.33 -6.34
CA GLU A 85 -7.10 -6.44 -6.65
C GLU A 85 -6.24 -6.32 -5.40
N MET A 86 -6.53 -5.38 -4.51
CA MET A 86 -5.82 -5.23 -3.25
C MET A 86 -5.94 -6.49 -2.39
N GLU A 87 -7.14 -7.02 -2.28
CA GLU A 87 -7.41 -8.21 -1.49
C GLU A 87 -6.65 -9.41 -2.03
N GLN A 88 -6.70 -9.62 -3.35
CA GLN A 88 -6.01 -10.73 -3.98
C GLN A 88 -4.51 -10.64 -3.77
N LYS A 89 -3.93 -9.47 -4.01
CA LYS A 89 -2.48 -9.30 -3.89
C LYS A 89 -1.99 -9.39 -2.45
N LEU A 90 -2.78 -8.98 -1.49
CA LEU A 90 -2.45 -9.18 -0.08
C LEU A 90 -2.39 -10.65 0.28
N LYS A 91 -3.34 -11.43 -0.21
CA LYS A 91 -3.36 -12.88 0.01
C LYS A 91 -2.13 -13.54 -0.63
N GLU A 92 -1.78 -13.12 -1.83
CA GLU A 92 -0.62 -13.65 -2.55
C GLU A 92 0.70 -13.28 -1.89
N SER A 93 0.73 -12.17 -1.17
CA SER A 93 1.97 -11.66 -0.55
C SER A 93 2.44 -12.52 0.62
N GLY A 94 1.57 -13.32 1.20
CA GLY A 94 1.90 -14.11 2.37
C GLY A 94 1.97 -13.34 3.67
N MET A 95 1.55 -12.08 3.69
CA MET A 95 1.57 -11.25 4.89
C MET A 95 0.39 -11.52 5.82
N ILE A 96 -0.58 -12.28 5.33
CA ILE A 96 -1.78 -12.61 6.09
C ILE A 96 -2.10 -14.09 6.00
#